data_7235ec73cc448f72c44c7bb188504764
#
_entry.id   7235ec73cc448f72c44c7bb188504764
#
_cell.length_a   1.000
_cell.length_b   1.000
_cell.length_c   1.000
_cell.angle_alpha   90.00
_cell.angle_beta   90.00
_cell.angle_gamma   90.00
#
_symmetry.space_group_name_H-M   'P 1'
#
loop_
_entity.id
_entity.type
_entity.pdbx_description
1 polymer ?
#
loop_
_entity_poly.entity_id
_entity_poly.type
_entity_poly.pdbx_seq_one_letter_code
_entity_poly.pdbx_strand_id
1 'polypeptide(L)'
;MPRAKEPKKAAAKPAAKKAAAPRKRPAPPPEPEAPEPAVPETPGARAAARLAAAELLEGRSAEQSGKYVYCIIQTTEPLRFGRIGIGGEPADVHTVNYKDIAAVVSDTPLEVYDPTRENVLAHERVNEAVMRSYTVLPMSFSTVFKTPEDIVELLRTAYDAFHDVLTKMQDKLEFGLKVLWEPELVIREIEKDDDNLRLLRQQISHQKGSTYFARMQYGRLVDSLLAEFSEKLVSEIFSALGAVSVASRANKPIGDKMILNAAFLVSRDREADFDSKVKEIDARYENLMFKYTGPWPPYNFVNIRLKLERATENR
;
A
#
# COMPACT_ATOMS: atom_id res chain seq x y z
N MET A 1 20.26 -3.92 72.58
CA MET A 1 19.17 -3.39 73.43
C MET A 1 19.45 -1.96 73.81
N PRO A 2 18.47 -1.05 73.97
CA PRO A 2 17.05 -1.08 73.53
C PRO A 2 16.67 0.09 72.58
N ARG A 3 15.66 -0.09 71.84
CA ARG A 3 14.35 0.56 71.59
C ARG A 3 14.20 2.06 71.99
N ALA A 4 13.75 2.87 70.99
CA ALA A 4 12.70 3.90 71.11
C ALA A 4 12.23 4.32 69.73
N LYS A 5 11.07 3.96 69.34
CA LYS A 5 9.75 4.60 69.23
C LYS A 5 9.70 5.80 68.27
N GLU A 6 8.91 5.57 67.21
CA GLU A 6 8.31 6.56 66.30
C GLU A 6 7.50 7.64 67.05
N PRO A 7 7.23 8.76 66.37
CA PRO A 7 5.83 9.09 66.18
C PRO A 7 5.41 9.42 64.76
N LYS A 8 4.20 8.96 64.44
CA LYS A 8 3.37 9.24 63.30
C LYS A 8 3.14 10.74 63.12
N LYS A 9 3.32 11.23 61.88
CA LYS A 9 2.74 12.50 61.45
C LYS A 9 1.67 12.24 60.37
N ALA A 10 0.51 12.77 60.65
CA ALA A 10 -0.72 12.65 59.90
C ALA A 10 -0.61 13.26 58.49
N ALA A 11 -1.16 12.55 57.52
CA ALA A 11 -1.31 13.01 56.15
C ALA A 11 -2.50 13.97 56.05
N ALA A 12 -2.24 15.19 55.61
CA ALA A 12 -3.28 16.11 55.16
C ALA A 12 -3.65 15.81 53.70
N LYS A 13 -4.96 15.57 53.45
CA LYS A 13 -5.55 15.44 52.14
C LYS A 13 -5.48 16.76 51.38
N PRO A 14 -5.05 16.81 50.11
CA PRO A 14 -5.28 17.96 49.29
C PRO A 14 -6.70 17.96 48.72
N ALA A 15 -7.36 19.13 48.81
CA ALA A 15 -8.70 19.40 48.35
C ALA A 15 -8.81 19.22 46.83
N ALA A 16 -9.85 18.52 46.40
CA ALA A 16 -10.22 18.35 45.01
C ALA A 16 -10.65 19.69 44.36
N LYS A 17 -9.88 20.19 43.42
CA LYS A 17 -10.31 21.26 42.53
C LYS A 17 -11.37 20.69 41.57
N LYS A 18 -12.62 21.20 41.66
CA LYS A 18 -13.70 20.99 40.70
C LYS A 18 -13.23 21.45 39.34
N ALA A 19 -13.14 20.50 38.38
CA ALA A 19 -12.93 20.78 36.99
C ALA A 19 -14.20 21.45 36.43
N ALA A 20 -14.07 22.62 35.82
CA ALA A 20 -15.14 23.31 35.11
C ALA A 20 -15.48 22.54 33.84
N ALA A 21 -16.77 22.30 33.62
CA ALA A 21 -17.28 21.66 32.41
C ALA A 21 -16.92 22.47 31.15
N PRO A 22 -16.62 21.81 30.01
CA PRO A 22 -16.32 22.52 28.77
C PRO A 22 -17.56 23.23 28.23
N ARG A 23 -17.43 24.54 27.99
CA ARG A 23 -18.46 25.34 27.32
C ARG A 23 -18.68 24.79 25.91
N LYS A 24 -19.92 24.38 25.61
CA LYS A 24 -20.34 24.03 24.26
C LYS A 24 -20.12 25.23 23.32
N ARG A 25 -19.38 25.02 22.23
CA ARG A 25 -19.31 25.96 21.12
C ARG A 25 -20.70 26.15 20.53
N PRO A 26 -21.12 27.39 20.17
CA PRO A 26 -22.34 27.59 19.44
C PRO A 26 -22.24 26.91 18.06
N ALA A 27 -23.35 26.31 17.61
CA ALA A 27 -23.45 25.70 16.31
C ALA A 27 -23.22 26.77 15.20
N PRO A 28 -22.59 26.44 14.09
CA PRO A 28 -22.49 27.33 12.95
C PRO A 28 -23.89 27.67 12.42
N PRO A 29 -24.10 28.87 11.83
CA PRO A 29 -25.35 29.21 11.21
C PRO A 29 -25.65 28.25 10.05
N PRO A 30 -26.92 27.93 9.76
CA PRO A 30 -27.29 27.08 8.65
C PRO A 30 -26.75 27.68 7.34
N GLU A 31 -26.13 26.86 6.50
CA GLU A 31 -25.79 27.22 5.14
C GLU A 31 -27.08 27.60 4.38
N PRO A 32 -27.03 28.63 3.51
CA PRO A 32 -28.17 28.95 2.68
C PRO A 32 -28.50 27.75 1.80
N GLU A 33 -29.74 27.26 1.91
CA GLU A 33 -30.29 26.24 1.03
C GLU A 33 -30.07 26.64 -0.42
N ALA A 34 -29.40 25.78 -1.18
CA ALA A 34 -29.30 25.92 -2.63
C ALA A 34 -30.74 25.91 -3.18
N PRO A 35 -31.10 26.78 -4.16
CA PRO A 35 -32.44 26.79 -4.73
C PRO A 35 -32.75 25.42 -5.32
N GLU A 36 -33.85 24.80 -4.89
CA GLU A 36 -34.37 23.58 -5.49
C GLU A 36 -34.52 23.79 -7.01
N PRO A 37 -34.09 22.81 -7.85
CA PRO A 37 -34.29 22.91 -9.28
C PRO A 37 -35.80 22.99 -9.55
N ALA A 38 -36.22 24.06 -10.22
CA ALA A 38 -37.64 24.32 -10.56
C ALA A 38 -38.25 23.10 -11.29
N VAL A 39 -39.20 22.43 -10.63
CA VAL A 39 -39.92 21.29 -11.22
C VAL A 39 -40.86 21.88 -12.28
N PRO A 40 -40.86 21.38 -13.53
CA PRO A 40 -41.73 21.87 -14.58
C PRO A 40 -43.21 21.63 -14.21
N GLU A 41 -43.99 22.71 -14.15
CA GLU A 41 -45.37 22.72 -13.62
C GLU A 41 -46.43 22.14 -14.56
N THR A 42 -46.10 21.77 -15.81
CA THR A 42 -47.06 21.25 -16.78
C THR A 42 -46.74 19.80 -17.20
N PRO A 43 -47.79 18.98 -17.52
CA PRO A 43 -47.59 17.60 -17.98
C PRO A 43 -46.73 17.48 -19.23
N GLY A 44 -46.78 18.46 -20.14
CA GLY A 44 -45.95 18.50 -21.34
C GLY A 44 -44.48 18.80 -21.05
N ALA A 45 -44.19 19.69 -20.08
CA ALA A 45 -42.85 19.97 -19.66
C ALA A 45 -42.19 18.80 -18.93
N ARG A 46 -42.95 18.02 -18.17
CA ARG A 46 -42.47 16.76 -17.54
C ARG A 46 -42.18 15.66 -18.58
N ALA A 47 -42.98 15.58 -19.66
CA ALA A 47 -42.73 14.64 -20.75
C ALA A 47 -41.48 15.05 -21.55
N ALA A 48 -41.33 16.33 -21.85
CA ALA A 48 -40.12 16.84 -22.52
C ALA A 48 -38.86 16.69 -21.68
N ALA A 49 -38.92 16.96 -20.37
CA ALA A 49 -37.80 16.71 -19.46
C ALA A 49 -37.43 15.22 -19.33
N ARG A 50 -38.42 14.33 -19.37
CA ARG A 50 -38.16 12.87 -19.39
C ARG A 50 -37.56 12.41 -20.72
N LEU A 51 -38.01 12.94 -21.86
CA LEU A 51 -37.42 12.67 -23.17
C LEU A 51 -35.97 13.20 -23.26
N ALA A 52 -35.75 14.44 -22.83
CA ALA A 52 -34.39 15.00 -22.76
C ALA A 52 -33.48 14.25 -21.78
N ALA A 53 -33.97 13.77 -20.65
CA ALA A 53 -33.23 12.92 -19.73
C ALA A 53 -32.98 11.53 -20.33
N ALA A 54 -33.90 10.97 -21.10
CA ALA A 54 -33.73 9.71 -21.83
C ALA A 54 -32.68 9.86 -22.95
N GLU A 55 -32.75 10.95 -23.74
CA GLU A 55 -31.77 11.27 -24.77
C GLU A 55 -30.36 11.55 -24.18
N LEU A 56 -30.27 12.20 -22.99
CA LEU A 56 -29.03 12.34 -22.25
C LEU A 56 -28.49 11.01 -21.74
N LEU A 57 -29.35 10.10 -21.36
CA LEU A 57 -29.01 8.74 -20.95
C LEU A 57 -28.62 7.88 -22.16
N GLU A 58 -29.31 8.03 -23.30
CA GLU A 58 -28.95 7.38 -24.57
C GLU A 58 -27.69 7.98 -25.19
N GLY A 59 -27.47 9.28 -25.08
CA GLY A 59 -26.22 9.95 -25.50
C GLY A 59 -25.00 9.55 -24.63
N ARG A 60 -25.20 9.18 -23.36
CA ARG A 60 -24.19 8.58 -22.49
C ARG A 60 -23.88 7.13 -22.86
N SER A 61 -24.76 6.42 -23.54
CA SER A 61 -24.51 5.05 -24.00
C SER A 61 -23.60 4.98 -25.24
N ALA A 62 -23.21 6.13 -25.80
CA ALA A 62 -22.20 6.23 -26.87
C ALA A 62 -20.76 6.46 -26.38
N GLU A 63 -20.52 6.57 -25.06
CA GLU A 63 -19.18 6.42 -24.50
C GLU A 63 -18.73 4.98 -24.76
N GLN A 64 -17.64 4.83 -25.52
CA GLN A 64 -17.12 3.52 -25.89
C GLN A 64 -16.91 2.69 -24.61
N SER A 65 -17.71 1.64 -24.45
CA SER A 65 -17.57 0.72 -23.32
C SER A 65 -16.32 -0.10 -23.49
N GLY A 66 -15.49 -0.16 -22.43
CA GLY A 66 -14.30 -0.97 -22.34
C GLY A 66 -14.42 -2.05 -21.26
N LYS A 67 -13.36 -2.81 -21.09
CA LYS A 67 -13.19 -3.81 -20.04
C LYS A 67 -11.94 -3.49 -19.23
N TYR A 68 -12.12 -3.18 -17.96
CA TYR A 68 -11.02 -3.04 -17.01
C TYR A 68 -10.55 -4.41 -16.55
N VAL A 69 -9.25 -4.69 -16.63
CA VAL A 69 -8.68 -5.98 -16.26
C VAL A 69 -7.91 -5.84 -14.94
N TYR A 70 -8.29 -6.64 -13.94
CA TYR A 70 -7.66 -6.63 -12.61
C TYR A 70 -6.52 -7.62 -12.50
N CYS A 71 -6.77 -8.87 -12.91
CA CYS A 71 -5.83 -9.97 -12.79
C CYS A 71 -6.18 -11.11 -13.74
N ILE A 72 -5.25 -12.05 -13.86
CA ILE A 72 -5.45 -13.35 -14.53
C ILE A 72 -5.44 -14.43 -13.44
N ILE A 73 -6.33 -15.41 -13.59
CA ILE A 73 -6.46 -16.57 -12.69
C ILE A 73 -6.55 -17.86 -13.48
N GLN A 74 -6.36 -18.99 -12.83
CA GLN A 74 -6.59 -20.29 -13.43
C GLN A 74 -8.00 -20.79 -13.09
N THR A 75 -8.86 -20.92 -14.10
CA THR A 75 -10.21 -21.45 -14.01
C THR A 75 -10.75 -21.80 -15.39
N THR A 76 -11.51 -22.89 -15.49
CA THR A 76 -12.27 -23.26 -16.69
C THR A 76 -13.68 -22.71 -16.67
N GLU A 77 -14.20 -22.36 -15.48
CA GLU A 77 -15.58 -21.95 -15.29
C GLU A 77 -15.71 -20.41 -15.32
N PRO A 78 -16.80 -19.89 -15.92
CA PRO A 78 -17.15 -18.48 -15.79
C PRO A 78 -17.50 -18.14 -14.34
N LEU A 79 -16.89 -17.09 -13.79
CA LEU A 79 -17.05 -16.66 -12.41
C LEU A 79 -17.63 -15.25 -12.32
N ARG A 80 -18.27 -14.96 -11.18
CA ARG A 80 -18.74 -13.63 -10.80
C ARG A 80 -18.33 -13.34 -9.36
N PHE A 81 -17.81 -12.14 -9.13
CA PHE A 81 -17.30 -11.70 -7.81
C PHE A 81 -18.18 -10.60 -7.19
N GLY A 82 -19.26 -10.21 -7.89
CA GLY A 82 -20.19 -9.18 -7.44
C GLY A 82 -19.78 -7.76 -7.82
N ARG A 83 -20.53 -6.79 -7.30
CA ARG A 83 -20.37 -5.36 -7.61
C ARG A 83 -19.27 -4.72 -6.74
N ILE A 84 -18.02 -4.97 -7.09
CA ILE A 84 -16.84 -4.47 -6.37
C ILE A 84 -15.83 -3.77 -7.31
N GLY A 85 -16.16 -3.66 -8.60
CA GLY A 85 -15.26 -3.11 -9.63
C GLY A 85 -15.03 -1.61 -9.47
N ILE A 86 -14.04 -1.12 -10.25
CA ILE A 86 -13.68 0.30 -10.32
C ILE A 86 -14.79 1.13 -10.94
N GLY A 87 -14.89 2.41 -10.57
CA GLY A 87 -15.83 3.39 -11.09
C GLY A 87 -16.61 4.08 -9.99
N GLY A 88 -17.34 5.16 -10.32
CA GLY A 88 -18.16 5.92 -9.38
C GLY A 88 -19.28 5.07 -8.76
N GLU A 89 -19.92 4.19 -9.56
CA GLU A 89 -20.74 3.09 -9.07
C GLU A 89 -19.98 1.77 -9.23
N PRO A 90 -19.91 0.91 -8.18
CA PRO A 90 -19.20 -0.35 -8.27
C PRO A 90 -19.73 -1.22 -9.42
N ALA A 91 -18.84 -1.53 -10.38
CA ALA A 91 -19.18 -2.37 -11.53
C ALA A 91 -19.21 -3.87 -11.16
N ASP A 92 -19.98 -4.67 -11.89
CA ASP A 92 -20.04 -6.13 -11.70
C ASP A 92 -18.74 -6.78 -12.22
N VAL A 93 -18.07 -7.50 -11.34
CA VAL A 93 -16.80 -8.16 -11.64
C VAL A 93 -17.03 -9.62 -12.05
N HIS A 94 -16.55 -9.99 -13.21
CA HIS A 94 -16.71 -11.31 -13.82
C HIS A 94 -15.46 -11.77 -14.55
N THR A 95 -15.47 -12.97 -15.13
CA THR A 95 -14.35 -13.49 -15.92
C THR A 95 -14.60 -13.49 -17.42
N VAL A 96 -13.52 -13.26 -18.17
CA VAL A 96 -13.39 -13.57 -19.61
C VAL A 96 -12.43 -14.74 -19.73
N ASN A 97 -12.93 -15.90 -20.17
CA ASN A 97 -12.21 -17.16 -20.11
C ASN A 97 -11.56 -17.52 -21.45
N TYR A 98 -10.39 -18.14 -21.38
CA TYR A 98 -9.73 -18.82 -22.51
C TYR A 98 -9.06 -20.10 -21.99
N LYS A 99 -9.48 -21.28 -22.47
CA LYS A 99 -9.07 -22.59 -21.96
C LYS A 99 -9.25 -22.65 -20.43
N ASP A 100 -8.19 -22.91 -19.69
CA ASP A 100 -8.15 -23.03 -18.23
C ASP A 100 -7.60 -21.79 -17.51
N ILE A 101 -7.49 -20.64 -18.21
CA ILE A 101 -7.16 -19.34 -17.63
C ILE A 101 -8.27 -18.33 -17.92
N ALA A 102 -8.40 -17.33 -17.07
CA ALA A 102 -9.39 -16.28 -17.23
C ALA A 102 -8.86 -14.92 -16.76
N ALA A 103 -9.25 -13.87 -17.45
CA ALA A 103 -9.08 -12.50 -16.99
C ALA A 103 -10.27 -12.10 -16.11
N VAL A 104 -10.01 -11.55 -14.94
CA VAL A 104 -11.00 -10.95 -14.06
C VAL A 104 -11.21 -9.50 -14.49
N VAL A 105 -12.44 -9.16 -14.86
CA VAL A 105 -12.76 -7.88 -15.51
C VAL A 105 -14.02 -7.25 -14.96
N SER A 106 -14.21 -5.96 -15.22
CA SER A 106 -15.49 -5.27 -15.11
C SER A 106 -15.73 -4.36 -16.32
N ASP A 107 -17.00 -4.05 -16.60
CA ASP A 107 -17.35 -3.04 -17.57
C ASP A 107 -16.93 -1.65 -17.09
N THR A 108 -16.44 -0.83 -18.01
CA THR A 108 -15.96 0.52 -17.70
C THR A 108 -16.03 1.40 -18.96
N PRO A 109 -16.09 2.73 -18.84
CA PRO A 109 -15.75 3.61 -19.96
C PRO A 109 -14.36 3.33 -20.49
N LEU A 110 -14.15 3.51 -21.80
CA LEU A 110 -12.84 3.33 -22.44
C LEU A 110 -11.94 4.55 -22.14
N GLU A 111 -11.42 4.60 -20.94
CA GLU A 111 -10.57 5.70 -20.44
C GLU A 111 -9.41 5.18 -19.61
N VAL A 112 -8.39 6.04 -19.46
CA VAL A 112 -7.27 5.77 -18.54
C VAL A 112 -7.63 6.33 -17.17
N TYR A 113 -7.65 5.47 -16.16
CA TYR A 113 -7.94 5.87 -14.79
C TYR A 113 -6.74 6.54 -14.14
N ASP A 114 -6.95 7.70 -13.53
CA ASP A 114 -5.97 8.35 -12.68
C ASP A 114 -5.71 7.50 -11.41
N PRO A 115 -4.44 7.38 -10.96
CA PRO A 115 -4.09 6.60 -9.77
C PRO A 115 -4.47 7.35 -8.47
N THR A 116 -5.71 7.78 -8.36
CA THR A 116 -6.26 8.33 -7.13
C THR A 116 -6.32 7.23 -6.06
N ARG A 117 -6.31 7.63 -4.79
CA ARG A 117 -6.43 6.67 -3.68
C ARG A 117 -7.67 5.79 -3.81
N GLU A 118 -8.78 6.35 -4.24
CA GLU A 118 -10.05 5.64 -4.41
C GLU A 118 -9.96 4.57 -5.49
N ASN A 119 -9.45 4.93 -6.67
CA ASN A 119 -9.30 4.03 -7.81
C ASN A 119 -8.31 2.89 -7.51
N VAL A 120 -7.17 3.22 -6.89
CA VAL A 120 -6.18 2.20 -6.49
C VAL A 120 -6.78 1.24 -5.47
N LEU A 121 -7.50 1.73 -4.46
CA LEU A 121 -8.17 0.87 -3.48
C LEU A 121 -9.28 0.02 -4.10
N ALA A 122 -10.01 0.52 -5.10
CA ALA A 122 -11.00 -0.27 -5.82
C ALA A 122 -10.35 -1.43 -6.60
N HIS A 123 -9.25 -1.16 -7.30
CA HIS A 123 -8.45 -2.18 -7.99
C HIS A 123 -7.94 -3.25 -7.00
N GLU A 124 -7.34 -2.83 -5.89
CA GLU A 124 -6.80 -3.74 -4.87
C GLU A 124 -7.90 -4.58 -4.21
N ARG A 125 -9.07 -4.00 -3.95
CA ARG A 125 -10.23 -4.71 -3.37
C ARG A 125 -10.67 -5.89 -4.23
N VAL A 126 -10.66 -5.74 -5.55
CA VAL A 126 -10.98 -6.84 -6.47
C VAL A 126 -9.91 -7.92 -6.39
N ASN A 127 -8.64 -7.55 -6.48
CA ASN A 127 -7.52 -8.49 -6.38
C ASN A 127 -7.53 -9.26 -5.05
N GLU A 128 -7.79 -8.57 -3.93
CA GLU A 128 -7.92 -9.19 -2.61
C GLU A 128 -9.10 -10.18 -2.55
N ALA A 129 -10.27 -9.79 -3.09
CA ALA A 129 -11.44 -10.66 -3.10
C ALA A 129 -11.19 -11.94 -3.91
N VAL A 130 -10.55 -11.84 -5.07
CA VAL A 130 -10.19 -12.98 -5.93
C VAL A 130 -9.13 -13.85 -5.29
N MET A 131 -8.11 -13.25 -4.64
CA MET A 131 -6.99 -13.95 -4.00
C MET A 131 -7.42 -14.87 -2.85
N ARG A 132 -8.61 -14.67 -2.28
CA ARG A 132 -9.15 -15.57 -1.22
C ARG A 132 -9.33 -17.00 -1.70
N SER A 133 -9.63 -17.18 -2.98
CA SER A 133 -9.97 -18.50 -3.54
C SER A 133 -9.08 -18.93 -4.72
N TYR A 134 -8.33 -18.01 -5.31
CA TYR A 134 -7.54 -18.24 -6.51
C TYR A 134 -6.13 -17.70 -6.36
N THR A 135 -5.18 -18.31 -7.07
CA THR A 135 -3.87 -17.70 -7.32
C THR A 135 -4.06 -16.57 -8.31
N VAL A 136 -3.63 -15.38 -7.93
CA VAL A 136 -3.84 -14.15 -8.70
C VAL A 136 -2.53 -13.74 -9.37
N LEU A 137 -2.60 -13.52 -10.68
CA LEU A 137 -1.58 -12.85 -11.45
C LEU A 137 -2.04 -11.41 -11.71
N PRO A 138 -1.60 -10.41 -10.90
CA PRO A 138 -2.15 -9.06 -10.97
C PRO A 138 -1.74 -8.37 -12.27
N MET A 139 -2.68 -7.64 -12.87
CA MET A 139 -2.42 -6.74 -14.00
C MET A 139 -2.06 -5.35 -13.49
N SER A 140 -1.37 -4.58 -14.32
CA SER A 140 -1.06 -3.19 -14.00
C SER A 140 -2.32 -2.38 -13.80
N PHE A 141 -2.29 -1.44 -12.85
CA PHE A 141 -3.39 -0.49 -12.64
C PHE A 141 -3.73 0.24 -13.95
N SER A 142 -5.02 0.49 -14.19
CA SER A 142 -5.55 1.14 -15.41
C SER A 142 -5.32 0.34 -16.70
N THR A 143 -5.31 -1.01 -16.63
CA THR A 143 -5.31 -1.86 -17.82
C THR A 143 -6.73 -2.01 -18.36
N VAL A 144 -7.03 -1.36 -19.49
CA VAL A 144 -8.35 -1.34 -20.12
C VAL A 144 -8.25 -1.84 -21.56
N PHE A 145 -9.14 -2.74 -21.94
CA PHE A 145 -9.31 -3.25 -23.31
C PHE A 145 -10.62 -2.76 -23.90
N LYS A 146 -10.69 -2.67 -25.23
CA LYS A 146 -11.91 -2.23 -25.93
C LYS A 146 -13.00 -3.28 -25.87
N THR A 147 -12.64 -4.55 -26.11
CA THR A 147 -13.60 -5.64 -26.27
C THR A 147 -13.17 -6.88 -25.46
N PRO A 148 -14.10 -7.78 -25.14
CA PRO A 148 -13.76 -9.11 -24.61
C PRO A 148 -12.86 -9.92 -25.54
N GLU A 149 -13.03 -9.76 -26.86
CA GLU A 149 -12.26 -10.45 -27.89
C GLU A 149 -10.78 -10.07 -27.83
N ASP A 150 -10.46 -8.79 -27.58
CA ASP A 150 -9.08 -8.32 -27.38
C ASP A 150 -8.43 -8.99 -26.15
N ILE A 151 -9.23 -9.25 -25.08
CA ILE A 151 -8.77 -9.95 -23.89
C ILE A 151 -8.53 -11.43 -24.20
N VAL A 152 -9.43 -12.08 -24.92
CA VAL A 152 -9.26 -13.47 -25.36
C VAL A 152 -8.00 -13.60 -26.22
N GLU A 153 -7.74 -12.64 -27.11
CA GLU A 153 -6.53 -12.62 -27.94
C GLU A 153 -5.25 -12.47 -27.09
N LEU A 154 -5.27 -11.59 -26.06
CA LEU A 154 -4.19 -11.48 -25.10
C LEU A 154 -3.95 -12.83 -24.39
N LEU A 155 -5.01 -13.44 -23.85
CA LEU A 155 -4.93 -14.71 -23.13
C LEU A 155 -4.41 -15.82 -24.06
N ARG A 156 -4.83 -15.83 -25.31
CA ARG A 156 -4.38 -16.80 -26.33
C ARG A 156 -2.89 -16.64 -26.67
N THR A 157 -2.47 -15.39 -26.90
CA THR A 157 -1.08 -15.09 -27.33
C THR A 157 -0.07 -15.31 -26.22
N ALA A 158 -0.45 -15.02 -24.99
CA ALA A 158 0.43 -15.14 -23.81
C ALA A 158 0.11 -16.36 -22.93
N TYR A 159 -0.65 -17.34 -23.45
CA TYR A 159 -1.17 -18.46 -22.68
C TYR A 159 -0.08 -19.21 -21.89
N ASP A 160 0.98 -19.64 -22.57
CA ASP A 160 2.05 -20.41 -21.93
C ASP A 160 2.76 -19.60 -20.83
N ALA A 161 2.96 -18.29 -21.07
CA ALA A 161 3.59 -17.41 -20.09
C ALA A 161 2.70 -17.19 -18.86
N PHE A 162 1.39 -16.98 -19.05
CA PHE A 162 0.44 -16.86 -17.94
C PHE A 162 0.33 -18.15 -17.15
N HIS A 163 0.20 -19.28 -17.83
CA HIS A 163 0.09 -20.59 -17.19
C HIS A 163 1.34 -20.95 -16.39
N ASP A 164 2.55 -20.72 -16.94
CA ASP A 164 3.82 -20.95 -16.25
C ASP A 164 3.93 -20.10 -14.96
N VAL A 165 3.56 -18.82 -15.04
CA VAL A 165 3.63 -17.93 -13.87
C VAL A 165 2.56 -18.26 -12.84
N LEU A 166 1.31 -18.55 -13.25
CA LEU A 166 0.25 -18.98 -12.34
C LEU A 166 0.66 -20.25 -11.57
N THR A 167 1.25 -21.23 -12.28
CA THR A 167 1.78 -22.45 -11.65
C THR A 167 2.90 -22.15 -10.65
N LYS A 168 3.84 -21.27 -11.00
CA LYS A 168 4.94 -20.85 -10.10
C LYS A 168 4.47 -20.08 -8.89
N MET A 169 3.39 -19.30 -9.02
CA MET A 169 2.82 -18.47 -7.95
C MET A 169 1.73 -19.19 -7.15
N GLN A 170 1.41 -20.43 -7.52
CA GLN A 170 0.37 -21.20 -6.83
C GLN A 170 0.64 -21.24 -5.32
N ASP A 171 -0.41 -20.95 -4.54
CA ASP A 171 -0.40 -20.95 -3.06
C ASP A 171 0.71 -20.06 -2.44
N LYS A 172 1.09 -18.98 -3.13
CA LYS A 172 2.05 -17.99 -2.64
C LYS A 172 1.42 -16.62 -2.49
N LEU A 173 1.84 -15.94 -1.45
CA LEU A 173 1.42 -14.59 -1.07
C LEU A 173 2.64 -13.68 -0.98
N GLU A 174 2.46 -12.43 -1.31
CA GLU A 174 3.51 -11.42 -1.13
C GLU A 174 3.28 -10.62 0.16
N PHE A 175 4.36 -10.42 0.91
CA PHE A 175 4.39 -9.53 2.07
C PHE A 175 5.41 -8.43 1.84
N GLY A 176 5.01 -7.20 2.15
CA GLY A 176 5.87 -6.03 2.08
C GLY A 176 6.41 -5.65 3.45
N LEU A 177 7.69 -5.33 3.54
CA LEU A 177 8.30 -4.78 4.74
C LEU A 177 9.06 -3.51 4.42
N LYS A 178 8.73 -2.43 5.12
CA LYS A 178 9.51 -1.20 5.14
C LYS A 178 10.02 -0.99 6.55
N VAL A 179 11.33 -0.79 6.70
CA VAL A 179 11.95 -0.47 7.98
C VAL A 179 12.43 0.96 7.93
N LEU A 180 11.99 1.74 8.91
CA LEU A 180 12.36 3.13 9.07
C LEU A 180 13.09 3.31 10.39
N TRP A 181 13.97 4.29 10.42
CA TRP A 181 14.71 4.72 11.60
C TRP A 181 14.61 6.22 11.80
N GLU A 182 15.00 6.69 13.01
CA GLU A 182 15.27 8.10 13.26
C GLU A 182 16.79 8.29 13.35
N PRO A 183 17.44 8.85 12.32
CA PRO A 183 18.90 8.95 12.26
C PRO A 183 19.52 9.62 13.48
N GLU A 184 18.87 10.63 14.04
CA GLU A 184 19.33 11.34 15.24
C GLU A 184 19.41 10.45 16.49
N LEU A 185 18.49 9.49 16.64
CA LEU A 185 18.52 8.53 17.75
C LEU A 185 19.67 7.55 17.57
N VAL A 186 19.84 7.06 16.34
CA VAL A 186 20.93 6.12 15.99
C VAL A 186 22.30 6.79 16.18
N ILE A 187 22.47 8.04 15.74
CA ILE A 187 23.72 8.80 15.96
C ILE A 187 24.05 8.90 17.47
N ARG A 188 23.04 9.18 18.31
CA ARG A 188 23.24 9.26 19.76
C ARG A 188 23.67 7.92 20.38
N GLU A 189 23.22 6.81 19.83
CA GLU A 189 23.64 5.49 20.27
C GLU A 189 25.08 5.19 19.81
N ILE A 190 25.40 5.43 18.55
CA ILE A 190 26.76 5.27 18.03
C ILE A 190 27.74 6.16 18.80
N GLU A 191 27.37 7.39 19.15
CA GLU A 191 28.20 8.30 19.96
C GLU A 191 28.51 7.77 21.37
N LYS A 192 27.73 6.86 21.93
CA LYS A 192 28.04 6.27 23.25
C LYS A 192 29.22 5.30 23.14
N ASP A 193 29.36 4.63 22.00
CA ASP A 193 30.32 3.56 21.78
C ASP A 193 31.55 4.02 20.96
N ASP A 194 31.49 5.17 20.26
CA ASP A 194 32.59 5.69 19.44
C ASP A 194 33.22 6.94 20.09
N ASP A 195 34.43 6.75 20.60
CA ASP A 195 35.20 7.81 21.24
C ASP A 195 35.61 8.94 20.29
N ASN A 196 35.90 8.62 19.01
CA ASN A 196 36.31 9.62 18.01
C ASN A 196 35.15 10.56 17.68
N LEU A 197 33.93 10.00 17.52
CA LEU A 197 32.73 10.78 17.24
C LEU A 197 32.41 11.71 18.41
N ARG A 198 32.53 11.20 19.63
CA ARG A 198 32.33 11.95 20.87
C ARG A 198 33.33 13.09 21.03
N LEU A 199 34.63 12.85 20.76
CA LEU A 199 35.69 13.86 20.80
C LEU A 199 35.47 14.97 19.76
N LEU A 200 35.13 14.61 18.52
CA LEU A 200 34.82 15.58 17.47
C LEU A 200 33.63 16.48 17.83
N ARG A 201 32.58 15.88 18.41
CA ARG A 201 31.41 16.65 18.89
C ARG A 201 31.77 17.64 19.99
N GLN A 202 32.61 17.21 20.96
CA GLN A 202 33.12 18.09 22.01
C GLN A 202 33.98 19.23 21.45
N GLN A 203 34.86 18.96 20.50
CA GLN A 203 35.65 20.00 19.83
C GLN A 203 34.75 21.05 19.16
N ILE A 204 33.69 20.60 18.46
CA ILE A 204 32.74 21.51 17.80
C ILE A 204 32.02 22.39 18.82
N SER A 205 31.65 21.84 19.99
CA SER A 205 30.89 22.54 21.02
C SER A 205 31.73 23.55 21.85
N HIS A 206 33.03 23.28 22.04
CA HIS A 206 33.90 24.08 22.90
C HIS A 206 34.78 25.09 22.15
N GLN A 207 34.91 25.00 20.84
CA GLN A 207 35.81 25.84 20.06
C GLN A 207 35.20 27.23 19.81
N LYS A 208 35.90 28.31 20.27
CA LYS A 208 35.50 29.73 20.05
C LYS A 208 35.86 30.29 18.67
N GLY A 209 36.34 29.47 17.72
CA GLY A 209 36.75 29.87 16.37
C GLY A 209 36.03 29.11 15.28
N SER A 210 36.59 29.13 14.04
CA SER A 210 36.01 28.38 12.92
C SER A 210 36.04 26.88 13.17
N THR A 211 34.86 26.28 13.30
CA THR A 211 34.68 24.83 13.47
C THR A 211 34.40 24.11 12.15
N TYR A 212 34.64 24.76 11.02
CA TYR A 212 34.28 24.23 9.68
C TYR A 212 34.90 22.86 9.42
N PHE A 213 36.19 22.71 9.64
CA PHE A 213 36.89 21.43 9.41
C PHE A 213 36.38 20.32 10.35
N ALA A 214 36.22 20.63 11.64
CA ALA A 214 35.73 19.66 12.61
C ALA A 214 34.28 19.22 12.28
N ARG A 215 33.40 20.14 11.87
CA ARG A 215 32.04 19.82 11.42
C ARG A 215 32.03 18.96 10.18
N MET A 216 32.89 19.24 9.21
CA MET A 216 33.00 18.44 7.99
C MET A 216 33.52 17.02 8.29
N GLN A 217 34.51 16.88 9.17
CA GLN A 217 35.00 15.57 9.60
C GLN A 217 33.93 14.79 10.38
N TYR A 218 33.23 15.45 11.29
CA TYR A 218 32.13 14.88 12.04
C TYR A 218 31.02 14.37 11.09
N GLY A 219 30.57 15.20 10.14
CA GLY A 219 29.56 14.81 9.15
C GLY A 219 29.97 13.56 8.35
N ARG A 220 31.21 13.54 7.83
CA ARG A 220 31.71 12.37 7.08
C ARG A 220 31.77 11.09 7.92
N LEU A 221 32.19 11.20 9.18
CA LEU A 221 32.28 10.07 10.08
C LEU A 221 30.88 9.56 10.42
N VAL A 222 29.94 10.45 10.72
CA VAL A 222 28.52 10.12 10.95
C VAL A 222 27.93 9.41 9.75
N ASP A 223 28.10 9.96 8.53
CA ASP A 223 27.57 9.36 7.31
C ASP A 223 28.13 7.95 7.09
N SER A 224 29.43 7.74 7.32
CA SER A 224 30.08 6.44 7.19
C SER A 224 29.55 5.43 8.21
N LEU A 225 29.44 5.82 9.49
CA LEU A 225 28.96 4.95 10.56
C LEU A 225 27.47 4.62 10.40
N LEU A 226 26.65 5.58 9.99
CA LEU A 226 25.24 5.34 9.68
C LEU A 226 25.07 4.37 8.50
N ALA A 227 25.90 4.51 7.45
CA ALA A 227 25.85 3.61 6.30
C ALA A 227 26.22 2.17 6.71
N GLU A 228 27.32 1.99 7.47
CA GLU A 228 27.75 0.68 7.98
C GLU A 228 26.69 0.05 8.90
N PHE A 229 26.15 0.83 9.82
CA PHE A 229 25.11 0.36 10.74
C PHE A 229 23.84 -0.03 9.99
N SER A 230 23.41 0.78 9.01
CA SER A 230 22.27 0.49 8.15
C SER A 230 22.48 -0.80 7.36
N GLU A 231 23.65 -0.97 6.72
CA GLU A 231 23.96 -2.15 5.92
C GLU A 231 23.90 -3.43 6.76
N LYS A 232 24.46 -3.40 7.97
CA LYS A 232 24.40 -4.52 8.91
C LYS A 232 22.96 -4.87 9.29
N LEU A 233 22.15 -3.89 9.73
CA LEU A 233 20.75 -4.10 10.10
C LEU A 233 19.92 -4.65 8.93
N VAL A 234 20.08 -4.06 7.75
CA VAL A 234 19.38 -4.48 6.54
C VAL A 234 19.74 -5.92 6.19
N SER A 235 21.02 -6.27 6.23
CA SER A 235 21.51 -7.62 5.95
C SER A 235 20.93 -8.64 6.94
N GLU A 236 20.94 -8.34 8.24
CA GLU A 236 20.41 -9.22 9.28
C GLU A 236 18.90 -9.44 9.11
N ILE A 237 18.11 -8.37 8.96
CA ILE A 237 16.65 -8.44 8.82
C ILE A 237 16.27 -9.15 7.53
N PHE A 238 16.88 -8.75 6.40
CA PHE A 238 16.56 -9.31 5.09
C PHE A 238 16.91 -10.79 4.99
N SER A 239 18.07 -11.20 5.53
CA SER A 239 18.50 -12.60 5.54
C SER A 239 17.63 -13.46 6.45
N ALA A 240 17.28 -12.96 7.64
CA ALA A 240 16.44 -13.69 8.58
C ALA A 240 15.03 -13.96 8.03
N LEU A 241 14.42 -12.98 7.35
CA LEU A 241 13.12 -13.14 6.70
C LEU A 241 13.22 -13.92 5.39
N GLY A 242 14.31 -13.75 4.64
CA GLY A 242 14.59 -14.53 3.44
C GLY A 242 14.66 -16.04 3.70
N ALA A 243 15.19 -16.45 4.87
CA ALA A 243 15.30 -17.85 5.26
C ALA A 243 13.93 -18.54 5.49
N VAL A 244 12.87 -17.79 5.78
CA VAL A 244 11.50 -18.29 6.00
C VAL A 244 10.55 -17.96 4.83
N SER A 245 11.05 -17.40 3.74
CA SER A 245 10.31 -17.11 2.52
C SER A 245 10.77 -17.98 1.34
N VAL A 246 9.94 -18.09 0.31
CA VAL A 246 10.26 -18.79 -0.94
C VAL A 246 11.21 -17.98 -1.80
N ALA A 247 11.00 -16.67 -1.82
CA ALA A 247 11.84 -15.70 -2.51
C ALA A 247 11.76 -14.35 -1.78
N SER A 248 12.80 -13.55 -1.93
CA SER A 248 12.85 -12.19 -1.38
C SER A 248 13.42 -11.21 -2.40
N ARG A 249 12.94 -9.97 -2.36
CA ARG A 249 13.39 -8.90 -3.24
C ARG A 249 13.57 -7.62 -2.46
N ALA A 250 14.76 -7.05 -2.49
CA ALA A 250 15.02 -5.71 -1.99
C ALA A 250 14.67 -4.68 -3.08
N ASN A 251 13.89 -3.68 -2.71
CA ASN A 251 13.57 -2.52 -3.51
C ASN A 251 14.36 -1.31 -3.01
N LYS A 252 14.46 -0.26 -3.82
CA LYS A 252 15.14 0.97 -3.42
C LYS A 252 14.38 1.63 -2.26
N PRO A 253 15.05 1.95 -1.13
CA PRO A 253 14.47 2.76 -0.08
C PRO A 253 14.05 4.15 -0.57
N ILE A 254 13.04 4.75 0.04
CA ILE A 254 12.48 6.04 -0.32
C ILE A 254 12.71 7.03 0.83
N GLY A 255 13.42 8.12 0.55
CA GLY A 255 13.79 9.14 1.55
C GLY A 255 14.87 8.66 2.52
N ASP A 256 15.27 9.54 3.44
CA ASP A 256 16.46 9.35 4.30
C ASP A 256 16.18 8.51 5.56
N LYS A 257 14.90 8.33 5.90
CA LYS A 257 14.49 7.57 7.08
C LYS A 257 14.22 6.09 6.80
N MET A 258 14.09 5.70 5.54
CA MET A 258 13.82 4.31 5.18
C MET A 258 15.13 3.59 4.89
N ILE A 259 15.46 2.58 5.68
CA ILE A 259 16.66 1.76 5.50
C ILE A 259 16.40 0.48 4.72
N LEU A 260 15.20 -0.09 4.81
CA LEU A 260 14.80 -1.29 4.07
C LEU A 260 13.44 -1.08 3.41
N ASN A 261 13.34 -1.49 2.16
CA ASN A 261 12.10 -1.66 1.42
C ASN A 261 12.18 -3.02 0.72
N ALA A 262 11.45 -4.00 1.21
CA ALA A 262 11.55 -5.37 0.71
C ALA A 262 10.19 -6.01 0.50
N ALA A 263 10.14 -6.95 -0.43
CA ALA A 263 9.01 -7.85 -0.66
C ALA A 263 9.48 -9.30 -0.43
N PHE A 264 8.60 -10.09 0.17
CA PHE A 264 8.85 -11.50 0.47
C PHE A 264 7.71 -12.34 -0.10
N LEU A 265 8.04 -13.36 -0.87
CA LEU A 265 7.11 -14.36 -1.37
C LEU A 265 7.07 -15.52 -0.38
N VAL A 266 5.91 -15.78 0.18
CA VAL A 266 5.72 -16.76 1.25
C VAL A 266 4.66 -17.77 0.82
N SER A 267 4.88 -19.05 1.08
CA SER A 267 3.85 -20.07 0.89
C SER A 267 2.70 -19.84 1.87
N ARG A 268 1.48 -20.00 1.43
CA ARG A 268 0.26 -19.73 2.22
C ARG A 268 0.21 -20.53 3.53
N ASP A 269 0.69 -21.76 3.51
CA ASP A 269 0.81 -22.63 4.69
C ASP A 269 1.85 -22.16 5.71
N ARG A 270 2.77 -21.28 5.32
CA ARG A 270 3.82 -20.71 6.18
C ARG A 270 3.60 -19.25 6.55
N GLU A 271 2.45 -18.70 6.26
CA GLU A 271 2.09 -17.30 6.60
C GLU A 271 2.27 -17.00 8.09
N ALA A 272 1.73 -17.90 8.96
CA ALA A 272 1.82 -17.70 10.42
C ALA A 272 3.28 -17.75 10.94
N ASP A 273 4.13 -18.59 10.34
CA ASP A 273 5.56 -18.66 10.68
C ASP A 273 6.27 -17.36 10.29
N PHE A 274 5.96 -16.85 9.09
CA PHE A 274 6.52 -15.60 8.61
C PHE A 274 6.10 -14.40 9.48
N ASP A 275 4.80 -14.30 9.81
CA ASP A 275 4.27 -13.28 10.72
C ASP A 275 4.95 -13.30 12.10
N SER A 276 5.13 -14.52 12.63
CA SER A 276 5.80 -14.71 13.93
C SER A 276 7.26 -14.25 13.85
N LYS A 277 7.93 -14.55 12.72
CA LYS A 277 9.32 -14.12 12.52
C LYS A 277 9.46 -12.60 12.37
N VAL A 278 8.54 -11.94 11.68
CA VAL A 278 8.52 -10.47 11.60
C VAL A 278 8.35 -9.86 13.00
N LYS A 279 7.41 -10.36 13.81
CA LYS A 279 7.20 -9.89 15.20
C LYS A 279 8.40 -10.13 16.10
N GLU A 280 9.07 -11.28 15.96
CA GLU A 280 10.29 -11.59 16.70
C GLU A 280 11.41 -10.58 16.38
N ILE A 281 11.56 -10.24 15.10
CA ILE A 281 12.58 -9.28 14.66
C ILE A 281 12.22 -7.86 15.11
N ASP A 282 10.98 -7.43 14.93
CA ASP A 282 10.48 -6.11 15.37
C ASP A 282 10.74 -5.89 16.88
N ALA A 283 10.46 -6.90 17.70
CA ALA A 283 10.70 -6.85 19.15
C ALA A 283 12.18 -6.72 19.56
N ARG A 284 13.14 -7.00 18.66
CA ARG A 284 14.57 -6.85 18.94
C ARG A 284 15.10 -5.42 18.76
N TYR A 285 14.38 -4.61 17.99
CA TYR A 285 14.87 -3.30 17.55
C TYR A 285 13.93 -2.17 17.96
N GLU A 286 14.02 -1.74 19.21
CA GLU A 286 13.16 -0.69 19.79
C GLU A 286 13.24 0.67 19.05
N ASN A 287 14.37 0.94 18.37
CA ASN A 287 14.62 2.21 17.68
C ASN A 287 14.29 2.16 16.18
N LEU A 288 13.72 1.05 15.70
CA LEU A 288 13.27 0.89 14.31
C LEU A 288 11.73 0.85 14.26
N MET A 289 11.20 1.39 13.18
CA MET A 289 9.76 1.30 12.90
C MET A 289 9.53 0.32 11.75
N PHE A 290 8.85 -0.78 12.02
CA PHE A 290 8.48 -1.78 11.04
C PHE A 290 7.10 -1.47 10.46
N LYS A 291 7.01 -1.28 9.14
CA LYS A 291 5.74 -1.20 8.41
C LYS A 291 5.58 -2.48 7.59
N TYR A 292 4.91 -3.42 8.20
CA TYR A 292 4.60 -4.72 7.63
C TYR A 292 3.21 -4.68 7.00
N THR A 293 3.08 -5.18 5.76
CA THR A 293 1.85 -5.13 4.96
C THR A 293 1.66 -6.42 4.17
N GLY A 294 0.43 -6.78 3.89
CA GLY A 294 0.03 -7.97 3.16
C GLY A 294 -1.05 -8.74 3.93
N PRO A 295 -1.48 -9.90 3.41
CA PRO A 295 -1.01 -10.50 2.16
C PRO A 295 -1.46 -9.75 0.91
N TRP A 296 -0.57 -9.69 -0.08
CA TRP A 296 -0.80 -9.09 -1.40
C TRP A 296 -0.66 -10.13 -2.50
N PRO A 297 -1.26 -9.91 -3.68
CA PRO A 297 -0.86 -10.60 -4.90
C PRO A 297 0.65 -10.40 -5.19
N PRO A 298 1.32 -11.34 -5.86
CA PRO A 298 2.78 -11.32 -5.99
C PRO A 298 3.31 -10.28 -7.00
N TYR A 299 2.98 -9.00 -6.80
CA TYR A 299 3.35 -7.88 -7.69
C TYR A 299 4.84 -7.77 -7.96
N ASN A 300 5.67 -7.99 -6.94
CA ASN A 300 7.12 -7.87 -7.07
C ASN A 300 7.78 -9.11 -7.69
N PHE A 301 7.08 -10.24 -7.78
CA PHE A 301 7.62 -11.53 -8.21
C PHE A 301 7.10 -11.96 -9.60
N VAL A 302 6.12 -11.25 -10.13
CA VAL A 302 5.58 -11.45 -11.46
C VAL A 302 6.25 -10.49 -12.44
N ASN A 303 6.84 -11.03 -13.51
CA ASN A 303 7.49 -10.24 -14.54
C ASN A 303 7.17 -10.83 -15.92
N ILE A 304 5.98 -10.51 -16.45
CA ILE A 304 5.57 -10.90 -17.79
C ILE A 304 5.81 -9.73 -18.74
N ARG A 305 6.73 -9.91 -19.68
CA ARG A 305 6.93 -8.98 -20.79
C ARG A 305 6.03 -9.40 -21.94
N LEU A 306 4.89 -8.74 -22.06
CA LEU A 306 4.00 -8.92 -23.20
C LEU A 306 4.61 -8.22 -24.43
N LYS A 307 5.00 -8.97 -25.44
CA LYS A 307 5.24 -8.46 -26.79
C LYS A 307 3.89 -8.41 -27.50
N LEU A 308 3.18 -7.32 -27.37
CA LEU A 308 2.02 -7.04 -28.20
C LEU A 308 2.56 -6.67 -29.60
N GLU A 309 2.57 -7.61 -30.53
CA GLU A 309 2.71 -7.29 -31.95
C GLU A 309 1.44 -6.53 -32.33
N ARG A 310 1.58 -5.24 -32.61
CA ARG A 310 0.51 -4.48 -33.27
C ARG A 310 0.24 -5.19 -34.59
N ALA A 311 -0.96 -5.77 -34.76
CA ALA A 311 -1.46 -6.13 -36.07
C ALA A 311 -1.40 -4.86 -36.92
N THR A 312 -0.44 -4.81 -37.83
CA THR A 312 -0.42 -3.80 -38.88
C THR A 312 -1.66 -4.05 -39.71
N GLU A 313 -2.61 -3.11 -39.67
CA GLU A 313 -3.70 -3.03 -40.61
C GLU A 313 -3.07 -3.02 -42.04
N ASN A 314 -3.11 -4.17 -42.69
CA ASN A 314 -2.92 -4.20 -44.13
C ASN A 314 -4.15 -3.55 -44.78
N ARG A 315 -3.94 -2.35 -45.32
CA ARG A 315 -4.82 -1.70 -46.27
C ARG A 315 -4.90 -2.52 -47.56
#